data_2baaacca00b1341b5e9140a513365c8c
#
_entry.id   2baaacca00b1341b5e9140a513365c8c
#
_cell.length_a   1.000
_cell.length_b   1.000
_cell.length_c   1.000
_cell.angle_alpha   90.00
_cell.angle_beta   90.00
_cell.angle_gamma   90.00
#
_symmetry.space_group_name_H-M   'P 1'
#
loop_
_entity.id
_entity.type
_entity.pdbx_description
1 polymer ?
#
loop_
_entity_poly.entity_id
_entity_poly.type
_entity_poly.pdbx_seq_one_letter_code
_entity_poly.pdbx_strand_id
1 'polypeptide(L)'
;MINNAQKRKYKIIENAEVVKNSRRLRFFVILCNQQMDTLSHIKYQKDEGRRNDMSPATITLLFLLFAIVMFVWEKIPLGVTSMIICVGLVVTGVLDWKTAFAGFIDSNVILFVAMFIVGGALFETGMANKIGGVVTHFAKTERQLIIAIMIIVGLMSGVLSNTGTAAVLIPVVIGIAAKSGYSRSRLLMPLVFAAAMGGNLSLIGAPGNLIAQSVMEEMDMGFGFFEYAKVGLPILVCGIIYFAFFGYKLLPNKTGGTDSSYDEQKDFSNVPKWKQALSLIILILTLLGMIFEDQIGIKLCITGCIGALALILTGVISEKNALKSIDLKTIFLFGGTLSLASALQTTGAGEDIAKAVIGVLGENPSPYILTFVVFMLCCVLTNFMSNTATTALMAPICVSIAQGMGADPRAVLMACVIGGSCAYATPIGMPANTMVVTAGGYTFKDYAKAGVPLILVATVVSMILLPILYPFFP
;
A
#
# COMPACT_ATOMS: atom_id res chain seq x y z
N MET A 1 33.91 -15.36 28.42
CA MET A 1 35.08 -15.09 27.52
C MET A 1 34.83 -14.01 26.45
N ILE A 2 33.71 -13.29 26.47
CA ILE A 2 33.38 -12.21 25.48
C ILE A 2 33.97 -10.84 25.87
N ASN A 3 34.50 -10.72 27.10
CA ASN A 3 34.84 -9.41 27.69
C ASN A 3 36.22 -8.84 27.28
N ASN A 4 37.13 -9.59 26.67
CA ASN A 4 38.46 -9.11 26.35
C ASN A 4 38.64 -8.60 24.92
N ALA A 5 37.84 -9.05 23.99
CA ALA A 5 37.88 -8.57 22.60
C ALA A 5 37.20 -7.19 22.43
N GLN A 6 36.15 -6.96 23.14
CA GLN A 6 35.49 -5.64 23.19
C GLN A 6 36.34 -4.56 23.86
N LYS A 7 36.99 -4.87 24.99
CA LYS A 7 37.92 -3.94 25.64
C LYS A 7 39.13 -3.56 24.77
N ARG A 8 39.63 -4.47 23.92
CA ARG A 8 40.71 -4.14 22.95
C ARG A 8 40.23 -3.23 21.82
N LYS A 9 39.01 -3.40 21.33
CA LYS A 9 38.45 -2.52 20.26
C LYS A 9 38.22 -1.09 20.76
N TYR A 10 37.79 -0.91 22.01
CA TYR A 10 37.59 0.42 22.60
C TYR A 10 38.91 1.15 22.91
N LYS A 11 39.99 0.45 23.28
CA LYS A 11 41.32 1.05 23.51
C LYS A 11 41.99 1.55 22.21
N ILE A 12 41.60 1.00 21.06
CA ILE A 12 42.12 1.45 19.73
C ILE A 12 41.46 2.76 19.31
N ILE A 13 40.19 2.98 19.69
CA ILE A 13 39.45 4.22 19.37
C ILE A 13 39.90 5.38 20.28
N GLU A 14 40.30 5.09 21.51
CA GLU A 14 40.80 6.08 22.46
C GLU A 14 42.17 6.71 22.07
N ASN A 15 42.96 6.02 21.25
CA ASN A 15 44.28 6.46 20.82
C ASN A 15 44.30 7.11 19.44
N ALA A 16 43.17 7.30 18.76
CA ALA A 16 43.15 8.04 17.49
C ALA A 16 43.28 9.54 17.73
N GLU A 17 44.32 10.15 17.22
CA GLU A 17 44.67 11.60 17.36
C GLU A 17 43.52 12.53 16.97
N VAL A 18 42.56 12.08 16.14
CA VAL A 18 41.37 12.83 15.69
C VAL A 18 40.39 13.11 16.85
N VAL A 19 40.37 12.27 17.89
CA VAL A 19 39.46 12.43 19.05
C VAL A 19 40.01 13.45 20.06
N LYS A 20 41.29 13.73 20.04
CA LYS A 20 41.97 14.64 20.97
C LYS A 20 41.61 16.11 20.75
N ASN A 21 41.17 16.53 19.58
CA ASN A 21 41.00 17.95 19.22
C ASN A 21 39.60 18.52 19.23
N SER A 22 38.56 17.74 19.51
CA SER A 22 37.20 18.27 19.56
C SER A 22 36.52 17.99 20.91
N ARG A 23 36.35 19.04 21.73
CA ARG A 23 35.60 18.97 23.01
C ARG A 23 34.18 18.45 22.84
N ARG A 24 33.54 18.69 21.69
CA ARG A 24 32.18 18.22 21.36
C ARG A 24 32.12 16.71 21.10
N LEU A 25 33.13 16.13 20.45
CA LEU A 25 33.20 14.68 20.24
C LEU A 25 33.48 13.91 21.53
N ARG A 26 34.33 14.43 22.42
CA ARG A 26 34.52 13.82 23.76
C ARG A 26 33.26 13.85 24.59
N PHE A 27 32.51 14.95 24.56
CA PHE A 27 31.25 15.06 25.31
C PHE A 27 30.20 14.08 24.77
N PHE A 28 30.15 13.90 23.44
CA PHE A 28 29.24 12.96 22.79
C PHE A 28 29.59 11.49 23.10
N VAL A 29 30.88 11.14 23.09
CA VAL A 29 31.36 9.78 23.43
C VAL A 29 31.13 9.48 24.92
N ILE A 30 31.34 10.47 25.81
CA ILE A 30 31.07 10.30 27.25
C ILE A 30 29.56 10.15 27.51
N LEU A 31 28.70 10.93 26.83
CA LEU A 31 27.25 10.81 26.91
C LEU A 31 26.77 9.45 26.36
N CYS A 32 27.29 9.00 25.24
CA CYS A 32 26.97 7.68 24.70
C CYS A 32 27.41 6.54 25.63
N ASN A 33 28.60 6.63 26.23
CA ASN A 33 29.07 5.63 27.20
C ASN A 33 28.24 5.66 28.49
N GLN A 34 27.91 6.82 29.05
CA GLN A 34 27.03 6.91 30.23
C GLN A 34 25.62 6.37 29.94
N GLN A 35 25.06 6.65 28.75
CA GLN A 35 23.78 6.06 28.36
C GLN A 35 23.87 4.54 28.14
N MET A 36 24.97 4.04 27.58
CA MET A 36 25.19 2.60 27.40
C MET A 36 25.37 1.88 28.74
N ASP A 37 26.08 2.47 29.68
CA ASP A 37 26.23 1.92 31.05
C ASP A 37 24.90 1.97 31.81
N THR A 38 24.14 3.05 31.69
CA THR A 38 22.80 3.16 32.27
C THR A 38 21.83 2.12 31.66
N LEU A 39 21.89 1.91 30.33
CA LEU A 39 21.08 0.90 29.65
C LEU A 39 21.53 -0.54 29.99
N SER A 40 22.83 -0.77 30.22
CA SER A 40 23.32 -2.08 30.68
C SER A 40 22.95 -2.35 32.14
N HIS A 41 22.97 -1.36 32.99
CA HIS A 41 22.48 -1.46 34.40
C HIS A 41 20.96 -1.64 34.45
N ILE A 42 20.20 -0.97 33.58
CA ILE A 42 18.75 -1.15 33.48
C ILE A 42 18.45 -2.59 32.96
N LYS A 43 19.26 -3.14 32.09
CA LYS A 43 19.10 -4.53 31.60
C LYS A 43 19.43 -5.58 32.67
N TYR A 44 20.41 -5.29 33.55
CA TYR A 44 20.78 -6.21 34.63
C TYR A 44 19.81 -6.15 35.82
N GLN A 45 19.20 -4.99 36.14
CA GLN A 45 18.17 -4.88 37.16
C GLN A 45 16.78 -5.36 36.68
N LYS A 46 16.56 -5.53 35.37
CA LYS A 46 15.28 -5.95 34.80
C LYS A 46 15.00 -7.45 34.98
N ASP A 47 16.01 -8.27 35.25
CA ASP A 47 15.84 -9.70 35.48
C ASP A 47 15.38 -10.07 36.91
N GLU A 48 15.42 -9.14 37.88
CA GLU A 48 15.06 -9.45 39.26
C GLU A 48 13.86 -8.67 39.86
N GLY A 49 13.21 -7.75 39.10
CA GLY A 49 12.28 -6.81 39.79
C GLY A 49 11.08 -6.26 39.04
N ARG A 50 10.66 -6.78 37.90
CA ARG A 50 9.37 -6.42 37.30
C ARG A 50 8.60 -7.66 36.83
N ARG A 51 7.78 -8.20 37.70
CA ARG A 51 6.54 -8.86 37.31
C ARG A 51 5.65 -7.82 36.65
N ASN A 52 5.80 -7.56 35.36
CA ASN A 52 4.68 -7.08 34.56
C ASN A 52 3.73 -8.26 34.47
N ASP A 53 2.57 -8.15 35.11
CA ASP A 53 1.54 -9.21 35.13
C ASP A 53 0.92 -9.49 33.75
N MET A 54 1.36 -8.81 32.68
CA MET A 54 0.88 -9.02 31.30
C MET A 54 1.88 -9.81 30.47
N SER A 55 1.38 -10.86 29.81
CA SER A 55 2.18 -11.65 28.87
C SER A 55 2.58 -10.82 27.63
N PRO A 56 3.70 -11.14 26.95
CA PRO A 56 4.06 -10.48 25.69
C PRO A 56 2.95 -10.54 24.64
N ALA A 57 2.20 -11.65 24.58
CA ALA A 57 1.04 -11.81 23.71
C ALA A 57 -0.07 -10.79 24.06
N THR A 58 -0.38 -10.62 25.37
CA THR A 58 -1.37 -9.62 25.80
C THR A 58 -0.95 -8.20 25.42
N ILE A 59 0.33 -7.85 25.58
CA ILE A 59 0.85 -6.52 25.18
C ILE A 59 0.71 -6.34 23.66
N THR A 60 1.02 -7.37 22.87
CA THR A 60 0.86 -7.35 21.41
C THR A 60 -0.59 -7.14 21.01
N LEU A 61 -1.54 -7.85 21.65
CA LEU A 61 -2.97 -7.68 21.40
C LEU A 61 -3.47 -6.28 21.76
N LEU A 62 -2.93 -5.66 22.81
CA LEU A 62 -3.25 -4.27 23.15
C LEU A 62 -2.73 -3.29 22.10
N PHE A 63 -1.52 -3.50 21.55
CA PHE A 63 -1.03 -2.69 20.43
C PHE A 63 -1.83 -2.94 19.14
N LEU A 64 -2.30 -4.16 18.90
CA LEU A 64 -3.21 -4.46 17.79
C LEU A 64 -4.53 -3.72 17.97
N LEU A 65 -5.13 -3.76 19.15
CA LEU A 65 -6.36 -3.02 19.45
C LEU A 65 -6.15 -1.50 19.28
N PHE A 66 -5.02 -0.98 19.78
CA PHE A 66 -4.64 0.42 19.57
C PHE A 66 -4.52 0.75 18.08
N ALA A 67 -3.87 -0.13 17.27
CA ALA A 67 -3.78 0.05 15.83
C ALA A 67 -5.16 0.13 15.17
N ILE A 68 -6.06 -0.81 15.49
CA ILE A 68 -7.43 -0.84 14.97
C ILE A 68 -8.14 0.49 15.27
N VAL A 69 -8.15 0.90 16.55
CA VAL A 69 -8.86 2.11 16.98
C VAL A 69 -8.29 3.35 16.28
N MET A 70 -6.95 3.48 16.24
CA MET A 70 -6.31 4.68 15.69
C MET A 70 -6.38 4.73 14.17
N PHE A 71 -6.32 3.61 13.48
CA PHE A 71 -6.46 3.56 12.02
C PHE A 71 -7.90 3.85 11.57
N VAL A 72 -8.90 3.45 12.34
CA VAL A 72 -10.31 3.80 12.08
C VAL A 72 -10.60 5.26 12.43
N TRP A 73 -10.01 5.76 13.51
CA TRP A 73 -10.26 7.13 13.97
C TRP A 73 -9.54 8.22 13.17
N GLU A 74 -8.40 7.90 12.59
CA GLU A 74 -7.55 8.76 11.72
C GLU A 74 -7.22 10.16 12.28
N LYS A 75 -7.39 10.39 13.58
CA LYS A 75 -6.99 11.68 14.20
C LYS A 75 -5.48 11.87 14.29
N ILE A 76 -4.74 10.78 14.39
CA ILE A 76 -3.28 10.77 14.29
C ILE A 76 -2.93 10.22 12.89
N PRO A 77 -1.98 10.83 12.18
CA PRO A 77 -1.53 10.31 10.90
C PRO A 77 -1.12 8.84 10.99
N LEU A 78 -1.56 8.02 10.01
CA LEU A 78 -1.35 6.57 10.01
C LEU A 78 0.11 6.16 10.21
N GLY A 79 1.05 6.86 9.54
CA GLY A 79 2.49 6.62 9.70
C GLY A 79 2.99 6.90 11.12
N VAL A 80 2.44 7.92 11.80
CA VAL A 80 2.78 8.23 13.20
C VAL A 80 2.24 7.15 14.12
N THR A 81 1.01 6.70 13.92
CA THR A 81 0.41 5.58 14.68
C THR A 81 1.27 4.32 14.55
N SER A 82 1.70 3.97 13.34
CA SER A 82 2.56 2.80 13.09
C SER A 82 3.91 2.94 13.79
N MET A 83 4.49 4.15 13.82
CA MET A 83 5.72 4.43 14.54
C MET A 83 5.55 4.32 16.05
N ILE A 84 4.42 4.76 16.61
CA ILE A 84 4.10 4.57 18.03
C ILE A 84 4.05 3.09 18.37
N ILE A 85 3.46 2.25 17.52
CA ILE A 85 3.41 0.80 17.69
C ILE A 85 4.82 0.21 17.65
N CYS A 86 5.59 0.52 16.61
CA CYS A 86 6.95 0.04 16.44
C CYS A 86 7.83 0.37 17.65
N VAL A 87 7.86 1.62 18.07
CA VAL A 87 8.62 2.09 19.26
C VAL A 87 8.07 1.48 20.54
N GLY A 88 6.74 1.40 20.67
CA GLY A 88 6.08 0.82 21.84
C GLY A 88 6.44 -0.65 22.05
N LEU A 89 6.48 -1.45 20.98
CA LEU A 89 6.89 -2.87 21.05
C LEU A 89 8.35 -3.03 21.49
N VAL A 90 9.23 -2.07 21.15
CA VAL A 90 10.62 -2.06 21.62
C VAL A 90 10.68 -1.67 23.10
N VAL A 91 9.99 -0.59 23.48
CA VAL A 91 10.01 -0.06 24.87
C VAL A 91 9.42 -1.06 25.86
N THR A 92 8.38 -1.79 25.46
CA THR A 92 7.78 -2.84 26.30
C THR A 92 8.58 -4.14 26.31
N GLY A 93 9.63 -4.24 25.47
CA GLY A 93 10.50 -5.43 25.42
C GLY A 93 9.89 -6.62 24.68
N VAL A 94 8.80 -6.42 23.95
CA VAL A 94 8.16 -7.45 23.11
C VAL A 94 9.07 -7.81 21.94
N LEU A 95 9.67 -6.79 21.28
CA LEU A 95 10.63 -6.95 20.20
C LEU A 95 11.96 -6.28 20.52
N ASP A 96 13.04 -6.81 19.99
CA ASP A 96 14.29 -6.07 19.92
C ASP A 96 14.22 -4.98 18.82
N TRP A 97 15.06 -3.95 18.92
CA TRP A 97 15.01 -2.82 18.00
C TRP A 97 15.31 -3.20 16.53
N LYS A 98 16.13 -4.24 16.29
CA LYS A 98 16.45 -4.66 14.91
C LYS A 98 15.23 -5.29 14.25
N THR A 99 14.56 -6.20 14.93
CA THR A 99 13.33 -6.83 14.48
C THR A 99 12.22 -5.81 14.29
N ALA A 100 12.03 -4.89 15.24
CA ALA A 100 10.99 -3.87 15.15
C ALA A 100 11.17 -2.91 13.97
N PHE A 101 12.42 -2.56 13.60
CA PHE A 101 12.70 -1.66 12.49
C PHE A 101 13.08 -2.36 11.19
N ALA A 102 13.11 -3.69 11.16
CA ALA A 102 13.44 -4.47 9.96
C ALA A 102 12.53 -4.16 8.77
N GLY A 103 11.25 -3.85 9.05
CA GLY A 103 10.28 -3.48 8.03
C GLY A 103 10.67 -2.26 7.18
N PHE A 104 11.54 -1.36 7.65
CA PHE A 104 12.01 -0.20 6.88
C PHE A 104 13.06 -0.55 5.83
N ILE A 105 13.70 -1.70 5.94
CA ILE A 105 14.67 -2.23 4.96
C ILE A 105 14.13 -3.45 4.22
N ASP A 106 12.84 -3.72 4.34
CA ASP A 106 12.14 -4.76 3.59
C ASP A 106 12.24 -4.52 2.08
N SER A 107 12.40 -5.60 1.29
CA SER A 107 12.56 -5.56 -0.16
C SER A 107 11.39 -4.86 -0.86
N ASN A 108 10.18 -5.06 -0.37
CA ASN A 108 8.96 -4.48 -0.94
C ASN A 108 8.81 -3.00 -0.59
N VAL A 109 9.32 -2.55 0.57
CA VAL A 109 9.40 -1.12 0.91
C VAL A 109 10.39 -0.41 -0.02
N ILE A 110 11.57 -1.00 -0.27
CA ILE A 110 12.56 -0.47 -1.21
C ILE A 110 11.98 -0.42 -2.63
N LEU A 111 11.33 -1.49 -3.08
CA LEU A 111 10.62 -1.53 -4.36
C LEU A 111 9.60 -0.41 -4.48
N PHE A 112 8.82 -0.19 -3.43
CA PHE A 112 7.77 0.81 -3.42
C PHE A 112 8.33 2.24 -3.54
N VAL A 113 9.41 2.55 -2.81
CA VAL A 113 10.16 3.82 -2.94
C VAL A 113 10.62 4.03 -4.38
N ALA A 114 11.23 3.00 -4.98
CA ALA A 114 11.71 3.07 -6.36
C ALA A 114 10.55 3.30 -7.35
N MET A 115 9.43 2.61 -7.19
CA MET A 115 8.28 2.75 -8.08
C MET A 115 7.56 4.09 -7.93
N PHE A 116 7.58 4.73 -6.76
CA PHE A 116 7.14 6.11 -6.62
C PHE A 116 7.95 7.08 -7.49
N ILE A 117 9.27 6.88 -7.57
CA ILE A 117 10.13 7.72 -8.41
C ILE A 117 9.86 7.45 -9.90
N VAL A 118 9.75 6.18 -10.28
CA VAL A 118 9.47 5.79 -11.68
C VAL A 118 8.10 6.32 -12.12
N GLY A 119 7.07 6.13 -11.32
CA GLY A 119 5.74 6.70 -11.57
C GLY A 119 5.74 8.23 -11.57
N GLY A 120 6.44 8.85 -10.60
CA GLY A 120 6.60 10.29 -10.49
C GLY A 120 7.22 10.92 -11.73
N ALA A 121 8.16 10.26 -12.38
CA ALA A 121 8.76 10.73 -13.62
C ALA A 121 7.76 10.82 -14.77
N LEU A 122 6.82 9.89 -14.89
CA LEU A 122 5.75 9.97 -15.90
C LEU A 122 4.81 11.14 -15.65
N PHE A 123 4.55 11.44 -14.38
CA PHE A 123 3.70 12.57 -13.99
C PHE A 123 4.41 13.91 -14.21
N GLU A 124 5.67 14.02 -13.83
CA GLU A 124 6.47 15.25 -14.01
C GLU A 124 6.76 15.57 -15.49
N THR A 125 6.91 14.55 -16.33
CA THR A 125 7.12 14.74 -17.78
C THR A 125 5.83 15.01 -18.55
N GLY A 126 4.65 14.78 -17.95
CA GLY A 126 3.36 14.88 -18.63
C GLY A 126 3.05 13.72 -19.58
N MET A 127 3.85 12.64 -19.56
CA MET A 127 3.59 11.47 -20.39
C MET A 127 2.28 10.78 -19.96
N ALA A 128 1.98 10.71 -18.68
CA ALA A 128 0.72 10.17 -18.17
C ALA A 128 -0.50 10.94 -18.73
N ASN A 129 -0.40 12.27 -18.84
CA ASN A 129 -1.46 13.11 -19.45
C ASN A 129 -1.66 12.78 -20.93
N LYS A 130 -0.58 12.51 -21.68
CA LYS A 130 -0.67 12.12 -23.09
C LYS A 130 -1.37 10.77 -23.24
N ILE A 131 -1.02 9.79 -22.42
CA ILE A 131 -1.67 8.47 -22.41
C ILE A 131 -3.17 8.64 -22.12
N GLY A 132 -3.51 9.44 -21.09
CA GLY A 132 -4.91 9.74 -20.75
C GLY A 132 -5.67 10.46 -21.87
N GLY A 133 -5.00 11.35 -22.62
CA GLY A 133 -5.61 12.10 -23.72
C GLY A 133 -6.05 11.25 -24.90
N VAL A 134 -5.54 10.02 -25.05
CA VAL A 134 -5.93 9.07 -26.10
C VAL A 134 -7.42 8.68 -25.99
N VAL A 135 -8.00 8.76 -24.80
CA VAL A 135 -9.42 8.45 -24.54
C VAL A 135 -10.37 9.15 -25.50
N THR A 136 -10.10 10.42 -25.82
CA THR A 136 -11.01 11.25 -26.64
C THR A 136 -11.15 10.79 -28.11
N HIS A 137 -10.19 10.03 -28.61
CA HIS A 137 -10.20 9.56 -30.01
C HIS A 137 -11.16 8.41 -30.25
N PHE A 138 -11.54 7.66 -29.21
CA PHE A 138 -12.30 6.43 -29.35
C PHE A 138 -13.76 6.55 -28.90
N ALA A 139 -14.17 7.63 -28.24
CA ALA A 139 -15.47 7.77 -27.61
C ALA A 139 -16.36 8.80 -28.32
N LYS A 140 -17.46 8.35 -28.90
CA LYS A 140 -18.51 9.21 -29.53
C LYS A 140 -19.72 9.46 -28.63
N THR A 141 -19.90 8.65 -27.59
CA THR A 141 -21.02 8.75 -26.63
C THR A 141 -20.48 8.79 -25.20
N GLU A 142 -21.27 9.36 -24.28
CA GLU A 142 -20.90 9.41 -22.87
C GLU A 142 -20.56 8.02 -22.29
N ARG A 143 -21.35 6.99 -22.64
CA ARG A 143 -21.10 5.61 -22.21
C ARG A 143 -19.77 5.06 -22.73
N GLN A 144 -19.46 5.29 -24.01
CA GLN A 144 -18.17 4.89 -24.58
C GLN A 144 -17.01 5.62 -23.90
N LEU A 145 -17.22 6.89 -23.53
CA LEU A 145 -16.23 7.69 -22.83
C LEU A 145 -15.97 7.14 -21.40
N ILE A 146 -17.02 6.77 -20.67
CA ILE A 146 -16.90 6.11 -19.36
C ILE A 146 -16.08 4.81 -19.48
N ILE A 147 -16.44 3.96 -20.46
CA ILE A 147 -15.73 2.68 -20.70
C ILE A 147 -14.26 2.93 -21.01
N ALA A 148 -13.97 3.85 -21.93
CA ALA A 148 -12.60 4.16 -22.35
C ALA A 148 -11.77 4.75 -21.19
N ILE A 149 -12.35 5.62 -20.38
CA ILE A 149 -11.72 6.13 -19.15
C ILE A 149 -11.40 4.97 -18.21
N MET A 150 -12.37 4.09 -17.95
CA MET A 150 -12.16 2.96 -17.03
C MET A 150 -11.08 1.99 -17.50
N ILE A 151 -11.03 1.71 -18.81
CA ILE A 151 -9.97 0.84 -19.37
C ILE A 151 -8.59 1.47 -19.18
N ILE A 152 -8.43 2.73 -19.60
CA ILE A 152 -7.12 3.40 -19.57
C ILE A 152 -6.67 3.61 -18.11
N VAL A 153 -7.56 4.10 -17.26
CA VAL A 153 -7.25 4.33 -15.84
C VAL A 153 -6.93 3.02 -15.12
N GLY A 154 -7.74 1.97 -15.37
CA GLY A 154 -7.51 0.65 -14.77
C GLY A 154 -6.15 0.07 -15.15
N LEU A 155 -5.81 0.10 -16.43
CA LEU A 155 -4.51 -0.40 -16.91
C LEU A 155 -3.34 0.45 -16.38
N MET A 156 -3.47 1.77 -16.38
CA MET A 156 -2.43 2.65 -15.82
C MET A 156 -2.25 2.44 -14.32
N SER A 157 -3.34 2.27 -13.58
CA SER A 157 -3.29 2.07 -12.14
C SER A 157 -2.67 0.72 -11.75
N GLY A 158 -2.75 -0.27 -12.62
CA GLY A 158 -2.05 -1.55 -12.43
C GLY A 158 -0.52 -1.45 -12.40
N VAL A 159 0.02 -0.35 -12.91
CA VAL A 159 1.48 -0.12 -13.02
C VAL A 159 1.93 1.09 -12.21
N LEU A 160 1.02 2.04 -12.03
CA LEU A 160 1.22 3.27 -11.24
C LEU A 160 0.30 3.20 -10.03
N SER A 161 0.56 3.98 -8.99
CA SER A 161 -0.33 4.00 -7.81
C SER A 161 -1.73 4.50 -8.16
N ASN A 162 -2.77 3.97 -7.49
CA ASN A 162 -4.17 4.38 -7.67
C ASN A 162 -4.34 5.91 -7.52
N THR A 163 -3.76 6.46 -6.45
CA THR A 163 -3.84 7.90 -6.13
C THR A 163 -3.10 8.74 -7.16
N GLY A 164 -1.90 8.31 -7.58
CA GLY A 164 -1.11 9.01 -8.59
C GLY A 164 -1.81 9.03 -9.95
N THR A 165 -2.33 7.89 -10.38
CA THR A 165 -3.09 7.78 -11.63
C THR A 165 -4.32 8.68 -11.61
N ALA A 166 -5.09 8.67 -10.51
CA ALA A 166 -6.25 9.53 -10.35
C ALA A 166 -5.86 11.02 -10.38
N ALA A 167 -4.85 11.42 -9.61
CA ALA A 167 -4.40 12.82 -9.50
C ALA A 167 -4.05 13.43 -10.86
N VAL A 168 -3.42 12.64 -11.75
CA VAL A 168 -3.03 13.09 -13.09
C VAL A 168 -4.20 13.09 -14.07
N LEU A 169 -5.07 12.08 -14.00
CA LEU A 169 -6.14 11.93 -14.98
C LEU A 169 -7.40 12.72 -14.64
N ILE A 170 -7.61 13.13 -13.39
CA ILE A 170 -8.74 14.00 -12.99
C ILE A 170 -8.78 15.28 -13.82
N PRO A 171 -7.71 16.10 -13.93
CA PRO A 171 -7.73 17.31 -14.77
C PRO A 171 -7.97 17.01 -16.26
N VAL A 172 -7.41 15.91 -16.75
CA VAL A 172 -7.62 15.47 -18.15
C VAL A 172 -9.10 15.17 -18.41
N VAL A 173 -9.74 14.41 -17.50
CA VAL A 173 -11.15 14.04 -17.62
C VAL A 173 -12.07 15.26 -17.42
N ILE A 174 -11.71 16.20 -16.55
CA ILE A 174 -12.41 17.50 -16.43
C ILE A 174 -12.35 18.27 -17.76
N GLY A 175 -11.18 18.34 -18.38
CA GLY A 175 -11.01 18.98 -19.69
C GLY A 175 -11.81 18.26 -20.81
N ILE A 176 -11.88 16.93 -20.75
CA ILE A 176 -12.72 16.13 -21.66
C ILE A 176 -14.19 16.44 -21.45
N ALA A 177 -14.66 16.49 -20.19
CA ALA A 177 -16.03 16.81 -19.83
C ALA A 177 -16.44 18.19 -20.37
N ALA A 178 -15.56 19.20 -20.19
CA ALA A 178 -15.80 20.55 -20.68
C ALA A 178 -15.93 20.63 -22.22
N LYS A 179 -15.09 19.87 -22.96
CA LYS A 179 -15.13 19.84 -24.44
C LYS A 179 -16.30 19.03 -24.99
N SER A 180 -16.68 17.94 -24.33
CA SER A 180 -17.75 17.05 -24.80
C SER A 180 -19.15 17.48 -24.35
N GLY A 181 -19.26 18.41 -23.40
CA GLY A 181 -20.52 18.82 -22.78
C GLY A 181 -21.11 17.82 -21.80
N TYR A 182 -20.39 16.75 -21.46
CA TYR A 182 -20.84 15.77 -20.46
C TYR A 182 -20.55 16.23 -19.04
N SER A 183 -21.35 15.73 -18.09
CA SER A 183 -21.19 16.09 -16.68
C SER A 183 -19.90 15.51 -16.09
N ARG A 184 -19.11 16.37 -15.40
CA ARG A 184 -17.90 15.93 -14.66
C ARG A 184 -18.21 14.81 -13.68
N SER A 185 -19.35 14.89 -12.99
CA SER A 185 -19.79 13.90 -12.00
C SER A 185 -20.06 12.51 -12.59
N ARG A 186 -20.33 12.40 -13.88
CA ARG A 186 -20.55 11.11 -14.54
C ARG A 186 -19.26 10.46 -15.01
N LEU A 187 -18.17 11.20 -15.12
CA LEU A 187 -16.88 10.71 -15.61
C LEU A 187 -15.86 10.47 -14.49
N LEU A 188 -15.88 11.30 -13.45
CA LEU A 188 -14.86 11.25 -12.38
C LEU A 188 -15.06 10.08 -11.41
N MET A 189 -16.29 9.66 -11.11
CA MET A 189 -16.54 8.52 -10.22
C MET A 189 -16.09 7.19 -10.85
N PRO A 190 -16.43 6.87 -12.12
CA PRO A 190 -15.87 5.70 -12.80
C PRO A 190 -14.34 5.71 -12.90
N LEU A 191 -13.71 6.89 -13.05
CA LEU A 191 -12.27 7.04 -13.05
C LEU A 191 -11.66 6.51 -11.76
N VAL A 192 -12.12 6.99 -10.59
CA VAL A 192 -11.53 6.59 -9.31
C VAL A 192 -11.83 5.13 -8.97
N PHE A 193 -12.99 4.62 -9.34
CA PHE A 193 -13.32 3.20 -9.17
C PHE A 193 -12.44 2.30 -10.06
N ALA A 194 -12.20 2.72 -11.29
CA ALA A 194 -11.27 2.01 -12.19
C ALA A 194 -9.82 2.05 -11.67
N ALA A 195 -9.40 3.17 -11.07
CA ALA A 195 -8.09 3.26 -10.44
C ALA A 195 -7.95 2.25 -9.28
N ALA A 196 -8.99 2.13 -8.43
CA ALA A 196 -8.98 1.17 -7.34
C ALA A 196 -8.96 -0.29 -7.82
N MET A 197 -9.80 -0.64 -8.80
CA MET A 197 -9.81 -1.99 -9.40
C MET A 197 -8.49 -2.30 -10.11
N GLY A 198 -7.93 -1.31 -10.82
CA GLY A 198 -6.67 -1.44 -11.54
C GLY A 198 -5.47 -1.71 -10.64
N GLY A 199 -5.49 -1.21 -9.40
CA GLY A 199 -4.45 -1.51 -8.41
C GLY A 199 -4.24 -3.01 -8.14
N ASN A 200 -5.24 -3.84 -8.43
CA ASN A 200 -5.16 -5.29 -8.28
C ASN A 200 -4.71 -6.02 -9.57
N LEU A 201 -4.11 -5.33 -10.53
CA LEU A 201 -3.60 -5.97 -11.76
C LEU A 201 -2.15 -6.43 -11.64
N SER A 202 -1.39 -5.90 -10.70
CA SER A 202 0.00 -6.29 -10.49
C SER A 202 0.40 -6.16 -9.03
N LEU A 203 1.54 -6.71 -8.69
CA LEU A 203 2.14 -6.61 -7.38
C LEU A 203 2.37 -5.15 -6.94
N ILE A 204 2.79 -4.28 -7.87
CA ILE A 204 3.12 -2.86 -7.60
C ILE A 204 1.95 -1.90 -7.77
N GLY A 205 0.78 -2.36 -8.20
CA GLY A 205 -0.36 -1.50 -8.50
C GLY A 205 -0.97 -0.81 -7.26
N ALA A 206 -0.85 -1.44 -6.10
CA ALA A 206 -1.30 -0.85 -4.84
C ALA A 206 -0.35 -1.20 -3.68
N PRO A 207 -0.17 -0.28 -2.68
CA PRO A 207 0.71 -0.55 -1.53
C PRO A 207 0.30 -1.78 -0.73
N GLY A 208 -1.00 -2.06 -0.63
CA GLY A 208 -1.53 -3.23 0.07
C GLY A 208 -1.01 -4.55 -0.49
N ASN A 209 -0.81 -4.63 -1.82
CA ASN A 209 -0.29 -5.82 -2.47
C ASN A 209 1.13 -6.13 -1.98
N LEU A 210 1.98 -5.11 -1.86
CA LEU A 210 3.36 -5.25 -1.39
C LEU A 210 3.43 -5.56 0.11
N ILE A 211 2.51 -5.01 0.92
CA ILE A 211 2.41 -5.35 2.35
C ILE A 211 2.07 -6.85 2.50
N ALA A 212 1.11 -7.33 1.72
CA ALA A 212 0.78 -8.76 1.73
C ALA A 212 1.95 -9.62 1.23
N GLN A 213 2.68 -9.15 0.22
CA GLN A 213 3.88 -9.80 -0.29
C GLN A 213 4.95 -9.94 0.80
N SER A 214 5.26 -8.87 1.55
CA SER A 214 6.25 -8.93 2.64
C SER A 214 5.88 -9.97 3.70
N VAL A 215 4.59 -10.01 4.09
CA VAL A 215 4.11 -11.01 5.08
C VAL A 215 4.22 -12.43 4.54
N MET A 216 4.05 -12.64 3.23
CA MET A 216 4.19 -13.97 2.61
C MET A 216 5.65 -14.36 2.41
N GLU A 217 6.53 -13.42 2.09
CA GLU A 217 7.97 -13.67 1.92
C GLU A 217 8.64 -14.10 3.23
N GLU A 218 8.14 -13.67 4.40
CA GLU A 218 8.60 -14.18 5.71
C GLU A 218 8.37 -15.71 5.88
N MET A 219 7.50 -16.30 5.04
CA MET A 219 7.19 -17.72 5.03
C MET A 219 7.75 -18.46 3.80
N ASP A 220 8.67 -17.84 3.06
CA ASP A 220 9.17 -18.33 1.77
C ASP A 220 8.06 -18.58 0.74
N MET A 221 6.93 -17.89 0.88
CA MET A 221 5.79 -17.93 -0.04
C MET A 221 5.51 -16.52 -0.53
N GLY A 222 5.49 -16.30 -1.84
CA GLY A 222 5.24 -14.99 -2.42
C GLY A 222 4.25 -15.09 -3.57
N PHE A 223 3.71 -13.94 -3.97
CA PHE A 223 2.88 -13.82 -5.16
C PHE A 223 3.74 -13.42 -6.36
N GLY A 224 3.44 -14.00 -7.52
CA GLY A 224 4.04 -13.57 -8.78
C GLY A 224 3.59 -12.16 -9.18
N PHE A 225 4.37 -11.48 -10.04
CA PHE A 225 4.16 -10.09 -10.41
C PHE A 225 2.73 -9.77 -10.89
N PHE A 226 2.12 -10.64 -11.72
CA PHE A 226 0.75 -10.52 -12.23
C PHE A 226 -0.24 -11.45 -11.53
N GLU A 227 0.11 -12.04 -10.42
CA GLU A 227 -0.76 -13.02 -9.77
C GLU A 227 -2.06 -12.40 -9.28
N TYR A 228 -2.01 -11.16 -8.81
CA TYR A 228 -3.21 -10.40 -8.45
C TYR A 228 -4.17 -10.20 -9.62
N ALA A 229 -3.66 -10.14 -10.86
CA ALA A 229 -4.50 -9.99 -12.06
C ALA A 229 -5.43 -11.18 -12.28
N LYS A 230 -5.11 -12.38 -11.78
CA LYS A 230 -5.99 -13.55 -11.91
C LYS A 230 -7.39 -13.28 -11.35
N VAL A 231 -7.48 -12.44 -10.31
CA VAL A 231 -8.75 -12.01 -9.71
C VAL A 231 -9.07 -10.56 -10.06
N GLY A 232 -8.07 -9.67 -10.05
CA GLY A 232 -8.23 -8.24 -10.31
C GLY A 232 -8.70 -7.91 -11.72
N LEU A 233 -8.20 -8.59 -12.75
CA LEU A 233 -8.63 -8.35 -14.12
C LEU A 233 -10.09 -8.74 -14.36
N PRO A 234 -10.59 -9.91 -13.94
CA PRO A 234 -12.02 -10.21 -13.97
C PRO A 234 -12.88 -9.19 -13.24
N ILE A 235 -12.45 -8.70 -12.07
CA ILE A 235 -13.18 -7.66 -11.33
C ILE A 235 -13.22 -6.36 -12.13
N LEU A 236 -12.10 -5.92 -12.73
CA LEU A 236 -12.05 -4.73 -13.57
C LEU A 236 -12.97 -4.87 -14.78
N VAL A 237 -12.92 -6.00 -15.48
CA VAL A 237 -13.78 -6.28 -16.66
C VAL A 237 -15.26 -6.28 -16.24
N CYS A 238 -15.63 -6.99 -15.18
CA CYS A 238 -17.00 -7.01 -14.68
C CYS A 238 -17.45 -5.62 -14.21
N GLY A 239 -16.57 -4.82 -13.59
CA GLY A 239 -16.83 -3.45 -13.21
C GLY A 239 -17.07 -2.54 -14.42
N ILE A 240 -16.30 -2.69 -15.49
CA ILE A 240 -16.52 -1.98 -16.77
C ILE A 240 -17.88 -2.38 -17.37
N ILE A 241 -18.19 -3.68 -17.42
CA ILE A 241 -19.47 -4.20 -17.89
C ILE A 241 -20.63 -3.65 -17.03
N TYR A 242 -20.47 -3.65 -15.71
CA TYR A 242 -21.45 -3.07 -14.80
C TYR A 242 -21.73 -1.59 -15.15
N PHE A 243 -20.70 -0.76 -15.34
CA PHE A 243 -20.87 0.63 -15.73
C PHE A 243 -21.40 0.80 -17.15
N ALA A 244 -21.06 -0.08 -18.06
CA ALA A 244 -21.56 -0.05 -19.42
C ALA A 244 -23.09 -0.27 -19.51
N PHE A 245 -23.66 -1.10 -18.66
CA PHE A 245 -25.07 -1.49 -18.76
C PHE A 245 -25.96 -0.93 -17.65
N PHE A 246 -25.48 -0.88 -16.42
CA PHE A 246 -26.29 -0.54 -15.22
C PHE A 246 -25.75 0.67 -14.47
N GLY A 247 -24.46 0.68 -14.10
CA GLY A 247 -23.85 1.64 -13.20
C GLY A 247 -23.90 3.07 -13.71
N TYR A 248 -23.84 3.29 -15.03
CA TYR A 248 -23.93 4.63 -15.61
C TYR A 248 -25.24 5.35 -15.28
N LYS A 249 -26.36 4.61 -15.03
CA LYS A 249 -27.64 5.16 -14.62
C LYS A 249 -27.66 5.59 -13.14
N LEU A 250 -26.77 5.03 -12.34
CA LEU A 250 -26.65 5.32 -10.91
C LEU A 250 -25.73 6.52 -10.64
N LEU A 251 -24.94 6.92 -11.64
CA LEU A 251 -24.05 8.06 -11.54
C LEU A 251 -24.84 9.36 -11.39
N PRO A 252 -24.44 10.25 -10.46
CA PRO A 252 -25.09 11.53 -10.30
C PRO A 252 -24.84 12.42 -11.54
N ASN A 253 -25.85 13.18 -11.94
CA ASN A 253 -25.71 14.17 -12.99
C ASN A 253 -25.77 15.57 -12.35
N LYS A 254 -24.63 16.02 -11.84
CA LYS A 254 -24.48 17.30 -11.16
C LYS A 254 -23.55 18.19 -11.96
N THR A 255 -23.88 19.47 -12.07
CA THR A 255 -22.92 20.50 -12.40
C THR A 255 -21.96 20.57 -11.21
N GLY A 256 -20.74 20.02 -11.38
CA GLY A 256 -19.73 20.02 -10.31
C GLY A 256 -19.43 21.42 -9.79
N GLY A 257 -18.87 21.50 -8.58
CA GLY A 257 -18.44 22.78 -7.99
C GLY A 257 -17.46 23.52 -8.90
N THR A 258 -17.54 24.83 -8.87
CA THR A 258 -16.65 25.76 -9.59
C THR A 258 -15.28 25.89 -8.92
N ASP A 259 -14.66 24.77 -8.52
CA ASP A 259 -13.29 24.84 -8.00
C ASP A 259 -12.31 25.07 -9.14
N SER A 260 -11.89 26.32 -9.28
CA SER A 260 -10.85 26.79 -10.19
C SER A 260 -9.47 26.14 -9.95
N SER A 261 -9.28 25.46 -8.82
CA SER A 261 -8.02 24.78 -8.48
C SER A 261 -7.68 23.59 -9.40
N TYR A 262 -8.67 23.01 -10.09
CA TYR A 262 -8.46 21.94 -11.08
C TYR A 262 -8.44 22.44 -12.53
N ASP A 263 -8.74 23.71 -12.78
CA ASP A 263 -8.70 24.29 -14.12
C ASP A 263 -7.26 24.64 -14.57
N GLU A 264 -6.30 24.71 -13.64
CA GLU A 264 -4.88 24.85 -13.96
C GLU A 264 -4.28 23.49 -14.36
N GLN A 265 -4.46 23.10 -15.62
CA GLN A 265 -3.65 22.02 -16.19
C GLN A 265 -2.18 22.46 -16.15
N LYS A 266 -1.33 21.70 -15.46
CA LYS A 266 0.13 21.86 -15.56
C LYS A 266 0.49 21.91 -17.04
N ASP A 267 1.09 23.00 -17.48
CA ASP A 267 1.56 23.12 -18.86
C ASP A 267 2.85 22.32 -19.03
N PHE A 268 2.78 21.28 -19.84
CA PHE A 268 3.92 20.45 -20.20
C PHE A 268 4.53 20.81 -21.56
N SER A 269 4.11 21.93 -22.19
CA SER A 269 4.61 22.37 -23.50
C SER A 269 6.12 22.60 -23.48
N ASN A 270 6.66 23.03 -22.35
CA ASN A 270 8.09 23.30 -22.14
C ASN A 270 8.91 22.04 -21.83
N VAL A 271 8.27 20.88 -21.62
CA VAL A 271 9.00 19.63 -21.33
C VAL A 271 9.48 19.02 -22.64
N PRO A 272 10.81 18.82 -22.80
CA PRO A 272 11.37 18.22 -24.00
C PRO A 272 10.76 16.87 -24.33
N LYS A 273 10.41 16.61 -25.60
CA LYS A 273 9.79 15.34 -26.03
C LYS A 273 10.63 14.11 -25.71
N TRP A 274 11.96 14.26 -25.70
CA TRP A 274 12.87 13.15 -25.36
C TRP A 274 12.72 12.71 -23.88
N LYS A 275 12.49 13.65 -22.95
CA LYS A 275 12.23 13.30 -21.53
C LYS A 275 10.93 12.52 -21.37
N GLN A 276 9.90 12.91 -22.11
CA GLN A 276 8.60 12.22 -22.12
C GLN A 276 8.75 10.79 -22.67
N ALA A 277 9.43 10.63 -23.81
CA ALA A 277 9.68 9.32 -24.40
C ALA A 277 10.55 8.44 -23.49
N LEU A 278 11.63 9.01 -22.94
CA LEU A 278 12.58 8.28 -22.12
C LEU A 278 11.96 7.83 -20.78
N SER A 279 11.08 8.65 -20.18
CA SER A 279 10.36 8.25 -18.97
C SER A 279 9.48 7.01 -19.20
N LEU A 280 8.81 6.95 -20.35
CA LEU A 280 8.00 5.80 -20.72
C LEU A 280 8.86 4.56 -21.04
N ILE A 281 9.95 4.75 -21.79
CA ILE A 281 10.89 3.66 -22.13
C ILE A 281 11.48 3.04 -20.87
N ILE A 282 11.96 3.87 -19.92
CA ILE A 282 12.53 3.38 -18.67
C ILE A 282 11.48 2.65 -17.84
N LEU A 283 10.23 3.18 -17.76
CA LEU A 283 9.13 2.46 -17.09
C LEU A 283 8.94 1.08 -17.72
N ILE A 284 8.80 1.00 -19.06
CA ILE A 284 8.58 -0.27 -19.75
C ILE A 284 9.75 -1.25 -19.51
N LEU A 285 10.99 -0.78 -19.59
CA LEU A 285 12.17 -1.62 -19.34
C LEU A 285 12.21 -2.09 -17.86
N THR A 286 11.85 -1.23 -16.92
CA THR A 286 11.77 -1.60 -15.50
C THR A 286 10.70 -2.69 -15.28
N LEU A 287 9.52 -2.53 -15.89
CA LEU A 287 8.47 -3.53 -15.79
C LEU A 287 8.85 -4.86 -16.46
N LEU A 288 9.47 -4.80 -17.63
CA LEU A 288 9.97 -6.01 -18.29
C LEU A 288 11.03 -6.70 -17.44
N GLY A 289 11.94 -5.95 -16.85
CA GLY A 289 12.93 -6.50 -15.91
C GLY A 289 12.31 -7.15 -14.68
N MET A 290 11.20 -6.62 -14.18
CA MET A 290 10.44 -7.21 -13.06
C MET A 290 9.68 -8.47 -13.49
N ILE A 291 9.04 -8.45 -14.67
CA ILE A 291 8.30 -9.60 -15.21
C ILE A 291 9.22 -10.81 -15.46
N PHE A 292 10.43 -10.53 -15.91
CA PHE A 292 11.44 -11.55 -16.21
C PHE A 292 12.47 -11.75 -15.09
N GLU A 293 12.05 -11.52 -13.82
CA GLU A 293 12.91 -11.68 -12.62
C GLU A 293 13.62 -13.03 -12.59
N ASP A 294 12.85 -14.13 -12.75
CA ASP A 294 13.37 -15.49 -12.71
C ASP A 294 14.42 -15.80 -13.81
N GLN A 295 14.26 -15.17 -15.00
CA GLN A 295 15.17 -15.37 -16.14
C GLN A 295 16.42 -14.49 -16.02
N ILE A 296 16.27 -13.28 -15.48
CA ILE A 296 17.35 -12.30 -15.36
C ILE A 296 18.14 -12.53 -14.06
N GLY A 297 17.50 -13.10 -13.02
CA GLY A 297 18.11 -13.34 -11.72
C GLY A 297 18.33 -12.07 -10.89
N ILE A 298 17.64 -10.96 -11.22
CA ILE A 298 17.70 -9.68 -10.50
C ILE A 298 16.39 -9.46 -9.75
N LYS A 299 16.43 -9.32 -8.43
CA LYS A 299 15.25 -9.10 -7.59
C LYS A 299 14.47 -7.86 -8.01
N LEU A 300 13.14 -7.89 -7.87
CA LEU A 300 12.20 -6.81 -8.20
C LEU A 300 12.65 -5.45 -7.62
N CYS A 301 13.05 -5.41 -6.35
CA CYS A 301 13.48 -4.18 -5.69
C CYS A 301 14.72 -3.56 -6.35
N ILE A 302 15.68 -4.39 -6.78
CA ILE A 302 16.90 -3.91 -7.46
C ILE A 302 16.55 -3.40 -8.86
N THR A 303 15.71 -4.11 -9.61
CA THR A 303 15.22 -3.68 -10.92
C THR A 303 14.50 -2.33 -10.82
N GLY A 304 13.65 -2.15 -9.81
CA GLY A 304 13.01 -0.87 -9.52
C GLY A 304 14.01 0.25 -9.23
N CYS A 305 15.02 -0.02 -8.39
CA CYS A 305 16.09 0.94 -8.08
C CYS A 305 16.91 1.32 -9.32
N ILE A 306 17.23 0.37 -10.21
CA ILE A 306 17.92 0.65 -11.48
C ILE A 306 17.08 1.60 -12.33
N GLY A 307 15.75 1.36 -12.45
CA GLY A 307 14.85 2.24 -13.18
C GLY A 307 14.79 3.65 -12.60
N ALA A 308 14.66 3.77 -11.27
CA ALA A 308 14.65 5.06 -10.58
C ALA A 308 15.96 5.82 -10.76
N LEU A 309 17.11 5.15 -10.60
CA LEU A 309 18.42 5.75 -10.81
C LEU A 309 18.63 6.17 -12.26
N ALA A 310 18.21 5.36 -13.24
CA ALA A 310 18.30 5.70 -14.65
C ALA A 310 17.54 7.00 -14.97
N LEU A 311 16.36 7.21 -14.40
CA LEU A 311 15.56 8.43 -14.58
C LEU A 311 16.24 9.67 -14.01
N ILE A 312 16.92 9.55 -12.87
CA ILE A 312 17.64 10.65 -12.23
C ILE A 312 18.95 10.95 -13.00
N LEU A 313 19.75 9.93 -13.30
CA LEU A 313 21.05 10.07 -13.99
C LEU A 313 20.92 10.60 -15.41
N THR A 314 19.85 10.23 -16.12
CA THR A 314 19.54 10.76 -17.46
C THR A 314 18.96 12.17 -17.43
N GLY A 315 18.69 12.73 -16.23
CA GLY A 315 18.10 14.06 -16.09
C GLY A 315 16.64 14.16 -16.53
N VAL A 316 15.91 13.03 -16.65
CA VAL A 316 14.47 13.00 -16.91
C VAL A 316 13.73 13.67 -15.77
N ILE A 317 14.08 13.28 -14.53
CA ILE A 317 13.57 13.88 -13.29
C ILE A 317 14.76 14.37 -12.45
N SER A 318 14.59 15.51 -11.79
CA SER A 318 15.60 15.98 -10.83
C SER A 318 15.53 15.19 -9.52
N GLU A 319 16.65 15.07 -8.80
CA GLU A 319 16.70 14.44 -7.46
C GLU A 319 15.62 15.03 -6.53
N LYS A 320 15.47 16.36 -6.51
CA LYS A 320 14.46 17.06 -5.70
C LYS A 320 13.04 16.59 -6.02
N ASN A 321 12.71 16.42 -7.29
CA ASN A 321 11.38 15.98 -7.72
C ASN A 321 11.20 14.47 -7.49
N ALA A 322 12.26 13.68 -7.67
CA ALA A 322 12.26 12.25 -7.35
C ALA A 322 11.94 12.02 -5.87
N LEU A 323 12.60 12.74 -4.95
CA LEU A 323 12.33 12.65 -3.51
C LEU A 323 10.92 13.14 -3.15
N LYS A 324 10.39 14.17 -3.84
CA LYS A 324 9.02 14.63 -3.63
C LYS A 324 7.95 13.63 -4.11
N SER A 325 8.30 12.77 -5.05
CA SER A 325 7.38 11.74 -5.55
C SER A 325 7.15 10.62 -4.54
N ILE A 326 8.04 10.47 -3.54
CA ILE A 326 7.94 9.43 -2.52
C ILE A 326 6.86 9.80 -1.50
N ASP A 327 5.87 8.93 -1.32
CA ASP A 327 4.87 9.07 -0.25
C ASP A 327 5.43 8.51 1.07
N LEU A 328 6.11 9.36 1.82
CA LEU A 328 6.67 9.00 3.12
C LEU A 328 5.62 8.50 4.12
N LYS A 329 4.36 8.97 4.04
CA LYS A 329 3.30 8.51 4.95
C LYS A 329 3.06 7.01 4.77
N THR A 330 2.99 6.56 3.53
CA THR A 330 2.82 5.14 3.21
C THR A 330 4.07 4.32 3.59
N ILE A 331 5.29 4.86 3.41
CA ILE A 331 6.52 4.17 3.84
C ILE A 331 6.54 3.96 5.35
N PHE A 332 6.22 4.99 6.14
CA PHE A 332 6.17 4.87 7.60
C PHE A 332 5.04 3.95 8.07
N LEU A 333 3.88 3.98 7.40
CA LEU A 333 2.80 3.04 7.68
C LEU A 333 3.26 1.61 7.43
N PHE A 334 3.84 1.33 6.26
CA PHE A 334 4.28 0.01 5.85
C PHE A 334 5.37 -0.53 6.80
N GLY A 335 6.51 0.16 6.90
CA GLY A 335 7.63 -0.29 7.74
C GLY A 335 7.25 -0.45 9.21
N GLY A 336 6.41 0.45 9.74
CA GLY A 336 5.95 0.37 11.13
C GLY A 336 4.93 -0.73 11.40
N THR A 337 4.06 -1.09 10.44
CA THR A 337 3.08 -2.18 10.63
C THR A 337 3.69 -3.57 10.52
N LEU A 338 4.79 -3.74 9.80
CA LEU A 338 5.53 -5.00 9.78
C LEU A 338 6.07 -5.37 11.17
N SER A 339 6.37 -4.40 12.04
CA SER A 339 6.74 -4.71 13.43
C SER A 339 5.61 -5.38 14.21
N LEU A 340 4.35 -5.00 13.94
CA LEU A 340 3.20 -5.65 14.56
C LEU A 340 3.00 -7.07 14.04
N ALA A 341 3.23 -7.31 12.74
CA ALA A 341 3.22 -8.65 12.15
C ALA A 341 4.24 -9.57 12.83
N SER A 342 5.49 -9.10 12.95
CA SER A 342 6.55 -9.84 13.66
C SER A 342 6.22 -10.07 15.13
N ALA A 343 5.58 -9.11 15.81
CA ALA A 343 5.16 -9.28 17.20
C ALA A 343 4.05 -10.35 17.36
N LEU A 344 3.06 -10.36 16.44
CA LEU A 344 2.01 -11.38 16.45
C LEU A 344 2.57 -12.80 16.30
N GLN A 345 3.58 -12.98 15.44
CA GLN A 345 4.24 -14.26 15.24
C GLN A 345 5.11 -14.66 16.44
N THR A 346 5.98 -13.78 16.91
CA THR A 346 6.96 -14.09 17.94
C THR A 346 6.36 -14.30 19.34
N THR A 347 5.21 -13.67 19.63
CA THR A 347 4.54 -13.77 20.94
C THR A 347 3.46 -14.85 21.02
N GLY A 348 3.08 -15.45 19.87
CA GLY A 348 1.95 -16.38 19.79
C GLY A 348 0.57 -15.70 19.84
N ALA A 349 0.51 -14.35 19.88
CA ALA A 349 -0.76 -13.61 19.87
C ALA A 349 -1.59 -13.89 18.60
N GLY A 350 -0.93 -14.20 17.48
CA GLY A 350 -1.58 -14.64 16.25
C GLY A 350 -2.36 -15.94 16.42
N GLU A 351 -1.80 -16.94 17.14
CA GLU A 351 -2.49 -18.19 17.45
C GLU A 351 -3.72 -17.98 18.33
N ASP A 352 -3.66 -17.04 19.28
CA ASP A 352 -4.79 -16.73 20.14
C ASP A 352 -5.94 -16.12 19.34
N ILE A 353 -5.62 -15.23 18.35
CA ILE A 353 -6.60 -14.71 17.40
C ILE A 353 -7.20 -15.84 16.56
N ALA A 354 -6.35 -16.72 16.02
CA ALA A 354 -6.81 -17.85 15.21
C ALA A 354 -7.77 -18.75 15.99
N LYS A 355 -7.44 -19.10 17.24
CA LYS A 355 -8.30 -19.90 18.12
C LYS A 355 -9.65 -19.21 18.38
N ALA A 356 -9.63 -17.89 18.60
CA ALA A 356 -10.87 -17.13 18.81
C ALA A 356 -11.75 -17.13 17.54
N VAL A 357 -11.18 -16.97 16.35
CA VAL A 357 -11.89 -17.03 15.08
C VAL A 357 -12.44 -18.43 14.81
N ILE A 358 -11.65 -19.46 15.02
CA ILE A 358 -12.07 -20.86 14.88
C ILE A 358 -13.22 -21.18 15.86
N GLY A 359 -13.16 -20.68 17.10
CA GLY A 359 -14.23 -20.83 18.07
C GLY A 359 -15.57 -20.23 17.62
N VAL A 360 -15.54 -19.18 16.79
CA VAL A 360 -16.75 -18.55 16.23
C VAL A 360 -17.21 -19.23 14.94
N LEU A 361 -16.28 -19.61 14.06
CA LEU A 361 -16.58 -20.18 12.74
C LEU A 361 -16.78 -21.70 12.75
N GLY A 362 -16.36 -22.37 13.81
CA GLY A 362 -16.28 -23.84 13.90
C GLY A 362 -14.91 -24.40 13.49
N GLU A 363 -14.64 -25.64 13.86
CA GLU A 363 -13.31 -26.28 13.65
C GLU A 363 -12.97 -26.50 12.18
N ASN A 364 -13.96 -26.61 11.29
CA ASN A 364 -13.78 -26.81 9.85
C ASN A 364 -14.72 -25.90 9.04
N PRO A 365 -14.52 -24.58 9.03
CA PRO A 365 -15.33 -23.71 8.23
C PRO A 365 -15.10 -23.99 6.74
N SER A 366 -16.17 -23.91 5.96
CA SER A 366 -16.06 -24.00 4.51
C SER A 366 -15.10 -22.93 3.99
N PRO A 367 -14.20 -23.24 3.03
CA PRO A 367 -13.35 -22.25 2.36
C PRO A 367 -14.12 -21.04 1.87
N TYR A 368 -15.32 -21.23 1.36
CA TYR A 368 -16.21 -20.15 0.91
C TYR A 368 -16.63 -19.20 2.05
N ILE A 369 -16.96 -19.76 3.22
CA ILE A 369 -17.34 -18.96 4.39
C ILE A 369 -16.15 -18.13 4.88
N LEU A 370 -14.98 -18.74 5.00
CA LEU A 370 -13.76 -18.02 5.41
C LEU A 370 -13.39 -16.92 4.43
N THR A 371 -13.36 -17.22 3.11
CA THR A 371 -13.11 -16.24 2.07
C THR A 371 -14.11 -15.09 2.16
N PHE A 372 -15.40 -15.40 2.31
CA PHE A 372 -16.46 -14.39 2.40
C PHE A 372 -16.29 -13.50 3.63
N VAL A 373 -16.05 -14.09 4.80
CA VAL A 373 -15.88 -13.34 6.06
C VAL A 373 -14.67 -12.41 5.97
N VAL A 374 -13.50 -12.92 5.55
CA VAL A 374 -12.28 -12.11 5.41
C VAL A 374 -12.47 -11.02 4.37
N PHE A 375 -12.99 -11.37 3.18
CA PHE A 375 -13.25 -10.41 2.11
C PHE A 375 -14.19 -9.31 2.57
N MET A 376 -15.34 -9.65 3.17
CA MET A 376 -16.34 -8.68 3.61
C MET A 376 -15.84 -7.82 4.76
N LEU A 377 -15.09 -8.40 5.71
CA LEU A 377 -14.48 -7.63 6.80
C LEU A 377 -13.51 -6.57 6.24
N CYS A 378 -12.61 -6.98 5.35
CA CYS A 378 -11.68 -6.05 4.71
C CYS A 378 -12.40 -5.02 3.85
N CYS A 379 -13.46 -5.43 3.13
CA CYS A 379 -14.29 -4.55 2.32
C CYS A 379 -15.03 -3.51 3.18
N VAL A 380 -15.55 -3.88 4.33
CA VAL A 380 -16.19 -2.93 5.26
C VAL A 380 -15.15 -1.98 5.82
N LEU A 381 -14.03 -2.48 6.33
CA LEU A 381 -12.98 -1.66 6.92
C LEU A 381 -12.43 -0.63 5.92
N THR A 382 -12.13 -1.04 4.68
CA THR A 382 -11.53 -0.16 3.66
C THR A 382 -12.45 0.98 3.24
N ASN A 383 -13.74 0.89 3.50
CA ASN A 383 -14.67 1.99 3.26
C ASN A 383 -14.66 3.07 4.35
N PHE A 384 -14.04 2.80 5.51
CA PHE A 384 -13.91 3.73 6.63
C PHE A 384 -12.46 4.12 6.93
N MET A 385 -11.49 3.35 6.42
CA MET A 385 -10.06 3.61 6.54
C MET A 385 -9.36 3.35 5.20
N SER A 386 -8.11 3.79 5.05
CA SER A 386 -7.41 3.61 3.76
C SER A 386 -7.18 2.13 3.40
N ASN A 387 -7.15 1.81 2.09
CA ASN A 387 -6.86 0.46 1.59
C ASN A 387 -5.54 -0.10 2.15
N THR A 388 -4.51 0.75 2.18
CA THR A 388 -3.18 0.38 2.70
C THR A 388 -3.24 0.05 4.19
N ALA A 389 -3.94 0.86 4.99
CA ALA A 389 -4.09 0.62 6.42
C ALA A 389 -4.92 -0.65 6.69
N THR A 390 -5.97 -0.89 5.90
CA THR A 390 -6.77 -2.12 5.99
C THR A 390 -5.91 -3.35 5.77
N THR A 391 -5.13 -3.38 4.69
CA THR A 391 -4.26 -4.53 4.41
C THR A 391 -3.15 -4.67 5.45
N ALA A 392 -2.51 -3.56 5.85
CA ALA A 392 -1.45 -3.56 6.86
C ALA A 392 -1.92 -4.13 8.22
N LEU A 393 -3.17 -3.84 8.59
CA LEU A 393 -3.78 -4.37 9.80
C LEU A 393 -4.19 -5.84 9.66
N MET A 394 -4.84 -6.18 8.53
CA MET A 394 -5.49 -7.47 8.37
C MET A 394 -4.55 -8.57 7.87
N ALA A 395 -3.50 -8.24 7.11
CA ALA A 395 -2.61 -9.25 6.53
C ALA A 395 -2.00 -10.20 7.57
N PRO A 396 -1.37 -9.73 8.66
CA PRO A 396 -0.82 -10.62 9.67
C PRO A 396 -1.91 -11.44 10.41
N ILE A 397 -3.09 -10.86 10.60
CA ILE A 397 -4.24 -11.56 11.20
C ILE A 397 -4.72 -12.67 10.28
N CYS A 398 -4.84 -12.40 8.97
CA CYS A 398 -5.24 -13.37 7.97
C CYS A 398 -4.28 -14.57 7.90
N VAL A 399 -2.98 -14.30 7.96
CA VAL A 399 -1.95 -15.35 8.00
C VAL A 399 -2.09 -16.20 9.26
N SER A 400 -2.25 -15.57 10.43
CA SER A 400 -2.42 -16.29 11.69
C SER A 400 -3.67 -17.18 11.69
N ILE A 401 -4.78 -16.71 11.12
CA ILE A 401 -6.01 -17.50 10.96
C ILE A 401 -5.75 -18.68 10.02
N ALA A 402 -5.13 -18.48 8.87
CA ALA A 402 -4.84 -19.53 7.91
C ALA A 402 -3.94 -20.60 8.52
N GLN A 403 -2.86 -20.23 9.20
CA GLN A 403 -1.95 -21.14 9.88
C GLN A 403 -2.66 -21.93 10.98
N GLY A 404 -3.47 -21.28 11.81
CA GLY A 404 -4.23 -21.93 12.88
C GLY A 404 -5.26 -22.94 12.38
N MET A 405 -5.73 -22.79 11.14
CA MET A 405 -6.65 -23.72 10.48
C MET A 405 -5.97 -24.75 9.57
N GLY A 406 -4.65 -24.67 9.39
CA GLY A 406 -3.93 -25.50 8.42
C GLY A 406 -4.30 -25.20 6.97
N ALA A 407 -4.82 -23.97 6.69
CA ALA A 407 -5.18 -23.50 5.35
C ALA A 407 -4.00 -22.81 4.65
N ASP A 408 -4.03 -22.77 3.31
CA ASP A 408 -3.04 -22.00 2.53
C ASP A 408 -3.19 -20.51 2.83
N PRO A 409 -2.17 -19.83 3.41
CA PRO A 409 -2.23 -18.40 3.71
C PRO A 409 -2.47 -17.52 2.48
N ARG A 410 -2.03 -17.94 1.28
CA ARG A 410 -2.22 -17.21 0.03
C ARG A 410 -3.70 -16.98 -0.29
N ALA A 411 -4.53 -18.01 -0.05
CA ALA A 411 -5.99 -17.92 -0.29
C ALA A 411 -6.63 -16.82 0.56
N VAL A 412 -6.35 -16.84 1.87
CA VAL A 412 -6.92 -15.90 2.83
C VAL A 412 -6.37 -14.49 2.60
N LEU A 413 -5.08 -14.39 2.32
CA LEU A 413 -4.43 -13.11 2.10
C LEU A 413 -4.86 -12.45 0.78
N MET A 414 -5.06 -13.24 -0.28
CA MET A 414 -5.63 -12.72 -1.54
C MET A 414 -7.05 -12.17 -1.31
N ALA A 415 -7.88 -12.87 -0.53
CA ALA A 415 -9.20 -12.36 -0.16
C ALA A 415 -9.11 -11.04 0.64
N CYS A 416 -8.14 -10.93 1.56
CA CYS A 416 -7.87 -9.72 2.32
C CYS A 416 -7.50 -8.53 1.40
N VAL A 417 -6.54 -8.71 0.49
CA VAL A 417 -6.05 -7.65 -0.39
C VAL A 417 -7.14 -7.18 -1.36
N ILE A 418 -7.83 -8.12 -2.01
CA ILE A 418 -8.89 -7.80 -2.96
C ILE A 418 -10.07 -7.11 -2.24
N GLY A 419 -10.50 -7.63 -1.08
CA GLY A 419 -11.51 -6.99 -0.24
C GLY A 419 -11.09 -5.61 0.24
N GLY A 420 -9.83 -5.47 0.70
CA GLY A 420 -9.22 -4.21 1.13
C GLY A 420 -9.09 -3.16 0.01
N SER A 421 -9.19 -3.56 -1.25
CA SER A 421 -9.20 -2.65 -2.40
C SER A 421 -10.61 -2.18 -2.81
N CYS A 422 -11.69 -2.71 -2.21
CA CYS A 422 -13.08 -2.41 -2.57
C CYS A 422 -13.63 -1.14 -1.89
N ALA A 423 -12.87 -0.05 -1.89
CA ALA A 423 -13.26 1.24 -1.31
C ALA A 423 -14.19 2.04 -2.24
N TYR A 424 -15.34 1.48 -2.59
CA TYR A 424 -16.24 2.10 -3.57
C TYR A 424 -17.46 2.78 -2.94
N ALA A 425 -17.86 2.41 -1.71
CA ALA A 425 -19.11 2.87 -1.12
C ALA A 425 -19.02 4.21 -0.40
N THR A 426 -17.80 4.73 -0.17
CA THR A 426 -17.59 6.00 0.56
C THR A 426 -16.58 6.91 -0.12
N PRO A 427 -16.68 8.22 0.07
CA PRO A 427 -15.68 9.17 -0.44
C PRO A 427 -14.36 9.16 0.34
N ILE A 428 -14.31 8.56 1.52
CA ILE A 428 -13.16 8.60 2.44
C ILE A 428 -12.27 7.35 2.38
N GLY A 429 -12.77 6.23 1.85
CA GLY A 429 -12.05 4.95 1.85
C GLY A 429 -10.74 4.95 1.06
N MET A 430 -10.56 5.90 0.13
CA MET A 430 -9.33 6.02 -0.68
C MET A 430 -9.04 7.48 -1.01
N PRO A 431 -7.77 7.94 -1.00
CA PRO A 431 -7.43 9.33 -1.33
C PRO A 431 -7.95 9.78 -2.71
N ALA A 432 -7.91 8.91 -3.70
CA ALA A 432 -8.44 9.21 -5.04
C ALA A 432 -9.96 9.53 -5.01
N ASN A 433 -10.73 8.85 -4.16
CA ASN A 433 -12.15 9.15 -3.98
C ASN A 433 -12.34 10.57 -3.43
N THR A 434 -11.57 10.93 -2.41
CA THR A 434 -11.64 12.26 -1.77
C THR A 434 -11.31 13.38 -2.77
N MET A 435 -10.33 13.18 -3.67
CA MET A 435 -9.92 14.16 -4.67
C MET A 435 -11.06 14.57 -5.60
N VAL A 436 -11.98 13.67 -5.94
CA VAL A 436 -13.07 13.96 -6.87
C VAL A 436 -14.35 14.45 -6.20
N VAL A 437 -14.42 14.46 -4.87
CA VAL A 437 -15.63 14.85 -4.12
C VAL A 437 -16.11 16.23 -4.52
N THR A 438 -15.24 17.22 -4.40
CA THR A 438 -15.57 18.63 -4.71
C THR A 438 -15.73 18.84 -6.22
N ALA A 439 -14.80 18.32 -7.02
CA ALA A 439 -14.83 18.47 -8.48
C ALA A 439 -16.07 17.83 -9.13
N GLY A 440 -16.56 16.71 -8.58
CA GLY A 440 -17.77 16.00 -9.01
C GLY A 440 -19.03 16.42 -8.26
N GLY A 441 -18.92 17.18 -7.17
CA GLY A 441 -20.04 17.55 -6.32
C GLY A 441 -20.71 16.36 -5.61
N TYR A 442 -19.92 15.34 -5.23
CA TYR A 442 -20.42 14.10 -4.69
C TYR A 442 -20.77 14.17 -3.20
N THR A 443 -21.77 13.39 -2.83
CA THR A 443 -22.15 13.10 -1.44
C THR A 443 -21.89 11.64 -1.10
N PHE A 444 -21.88 11.29 0.17
CA PHE A 444 -21.82 9.88 0.60
C PHE A 444 -22.88 9.00 -0.08
N LYS A 445 -24.09 9.54 -0.24
CA LYS A 445 -25.20 8.82 -0.89
C LYS A 445 -24.90 8.49 -2.36
N ASP A 446 -24.19 9.36 -3.07
CA ASP A 446 -23.80 9.14 -4.47
C ASP A 446 -22.79 7.99 -4.57
N TYR A 447 -21.80 7.96 -3.67
CA TYR A 447 -20.84 6.86 -3.58
C TYR A 447 -21.52 5.55 -3.22
N ALA A 448 -22.36 5.53 -2.16
CA ALA A 448 -23.08 4.33 -1.77
C ALA A 448 -23.97 3.79 -2.89
N LYS A 449 -24.69 4.68 -3.61
CA LYS A 449 -25.59 4.30 -4.69
C LYS A 449 -24.88 3.63 -5.87
N ALA A 450 -23.70 4.12 -6.26
CA ALA A 450 -22.94 3.57 -7.37
C ALA A 450 -21.97 2.47 -6.92
N GLY A 451 -21.40 2.60 -5.73
CA GLY A 451 -20.33 1.73 -5.23
C GLY A 451 -20.81 0.45 -4.57
N VAL A 452 -21.94 0.47 -3.81
CA VAL A 452 -22.42 -0.76 -3.17
C VAL A 452 -22.77 -1.85 -4.19
N PRO A 453 -23.45 -1.58 -5.31
CA PRO A 453 -23.63 -2.59 -6.34
C PRO A 453 -22.32 -3.07 -6.97
N LEU A 454 -21.31 -2.19 -7.11
CA LEU A 454 -19.98 -2.57 -7.60
C LEU A 454 -19.26 -3.48 -6.59
N ILE A 455 -19.41 -3.24 -5.28
CA ILE A 455 -18.91 -4.14 -4.23
C ILE A 455 -19.55 -5.53 -4.39
N LEU A 456 -20.87 -5.60 -4.63
CA LEU A 456 -21.53 -6.89 -4.87
C LEU A 456 -20.97 -7.61 -6.09
N VAL A 457 -20.70 -6.90 -7.19
CA VAL A 457 -20.04 -7.47 -8.37
C VAL A 457 -18.66 -8.03 -8.00
N ALA A 458 -17.83 -7.24 -7.30
CA ALA A 458 -16.49 -7.67 -6.86
C ALA A 458 -16.58 -8.88 -5.92
N THR A 459 -17.54 -8.89 -4.99
CA THR A 459 -17.78 -10.02 -4.07
C THR A 459 -18.12 -11.29 -4.83
N VAL A 460 -19.08 -11.24 -5.76
CA VAL A 460 -19.48 -12.40 -6.55
C VAL A 460 -18.31 -12.97 -7.36
N VAL A 461 -17.55 -12.10 -8.05
CA VAL A 461 -16.36 -12.51 -8.81
C VAL A 461 -15.32 -13.15 -7.90
N SER A 462 -15.05 -12.55 -6.73
CA SER A 462 -14.08 -13.06 -5.77
C SER A 462 -14.51 -14.40 -5.17
N MET A 463 -15.77 -14.55 -4.80
CA MET A 463 -16.31 -15.81 -4.23
C MET A 463 -16.28 -16.98 -5.24
N ILE A 464 -16.33 -16.68 -6.52
CA ILE A 464 -16.18 -17.70 -7.57
C ILE A 464 -14.70 -18.02 -7.81
N LEU A 465 -13.85 -17.00 -7.95
CA LEU A 465 -12.49 -17.19 -8.42
C LEU A 465 -11.51 -17.60 -7.31
N LEU A 466 -11.62 -17.01 -6.10
CA LEU A 466 -10.64 -17.26 -5.04
C LEU A 466 -10.57 -18.74 -4.63
N PRO A 467 -11.66 -19.44 -4.36
CA PRO A 467 -11.58 -20.85 -3.99
C PRO A 467 -11.10 -21.78 -5.12
N ILE A 468 -11.26 -21.34 -6.39
CA ILE A 468 -10.81 -22.11 -7.56
C ILE A 468 -9.32 -21.91 -7.81
N LEU A 469 -8.85 -20.67 -7.73
CA LEU A 469 -7.47 -20.29 -8.03
C LEU A 469 -6.51 -20.54 -6.85
N TYR A 470 -7.04 -20.46 -5.65
CA TYR A 470 -6.31 -20.61 -4.39
C TYR A 470 -7.06 -21.60 -3.49
N PRO A 471 -6.87 -22.93 -3.71
CA PRO A 471 -7.46 -23.94 -2.82
C PRO A 471 -6.92 -23.75 -1.38
N PHE A 472 -7.82 -23.73 -0.41
CA PHE A 472 -7.45 -23.54 1.01
C PHE A 472 -6.71 -24.73 1.60
N PHE A 473 -6.99 -25.91 1.10
CA PHE A 473 -6.38 -27.18 1.52
C PHE A 473 -5.91 -27.85 0.24
N PRO A 474 -4.66 -27.59 -0.19
CA PRO A 474 -4.08 -28.15 -1.40
C PRO A 474 -3.80 -29.65 -1.28
#